data_4b7c87d3bf62648035cb23ebf55db05f
#
_entry.id   4b7c87d3bf62648035cb23ebf55db05f
#
_cell.length_a   1.000
_cell.length_b   1.000
_cell.length_c   1.000
_cell.angle_alpha   90.00
_cell.angle_beta   90.00
_cell.angle_gamma   90.00
#
_symmetry.space_group_name_H-M   'P 1'
#
loop_
_entity.id
_entity.type
_entity.pdbx_description
1 polymer ?
#
loop_
_entity_poly.entity_id
_entity_poly.type
_entity_poly.pdbx_seq_one_letter_code
_entity_poly.pdbx_strand_id
1 'polypeptide(L)'
;MKITYAIKRKLLQFIAFGCSNAHFLNFKGGRIYTGKWKQFCNPGLNCYSCPAAGFACPIGALQAVNGSRQFSFSFYVAGLLLAFGVLLGRAICGWLCPFGLLQELIHKIPSPKRKLKKGFLYIKYVVLVVFVLILPVAVTDYMGMGKPAFCQYICPAGTLEGGLFLLAAHESLRKAIGALFSLKMAILVLTLIGCVFFYRFFCRTLCPLGAIYGLFNKISIFRLEVDHHKCVGCGKCKEVCGMEVDPVKTPDSAECIRCGACADVCPTNAVCLGFSTKSKENLP
;
A
#
# COMPACT_ATOMS: atom_id res chain seq x y z
N MET A 1 -12.31 26.24 -13.81
CA MET A 1 -10.99 25.63 -13.50
C MET A 1 -11.19 24.13 -13.39
N LYS A 2 -10.70 23.33 -14.35
CA LYS A 2 -10.83 21.86 -14.26
C LYS A 2 -9.92 21.37 -13.12
N ILE A 3 -10.51 20.75 -12.09
CA ILE A 3 -9.75 20.17 -10.99
C ILE A 3 -9.00 18.95 -11.54
N THR A 4 -7.68 19.00 -11.57
CA THR A 4 -6.81 17.93 -12.07
C THR A 4 -6.92 16.66 -11.21
N TYR A 5 -6.68 15.48 -11.80
CA TYR A 5 -6.63 14.22 -11.06
C TYR A 5 -5.65 14.28 -9.88
N ALA A 6 -4.55 15.00 -10.05
CA ALA A 6 -3.55 15.19 -9.00
C ALA A 6 -4.14 15.83 -7.73
N ILE A 7 -4.95 16.88 -7.87
CA ILE A 7 -5.59 17.58 -6.73
C ILE A 7 -6.66 16.69 -6.09
N LYS A 8 -7.57 16.12 -6.91
CA LYS A 8 -8.62 15.20 -6.42
C LYS A 8 -8.02 14.04 -5.63
N ARG A 9 -6.96 13.44 -6.15
CA ARG A 9 -6.26 12.33 -5.51
C ARG A 9 -5.66 12.74 -4.17
N LYS A 10 -4.96 13.87 -4.10
CA LYS A 10 -4.37 14.35 -2.84
C LYS A 10 -5.42 14.64 -1.79
N LEU A 11 -6.50 15.30 -2.17
CA LEU A 11 -7.61 15.56 -1.26
C LEU A 11 -8.19 14.25 -0.69
N LEU A 12 -8.47 13.27 -1.57
CA LEU A 12 -9.00 11.98 -1.16
C LEU A 12 -8.01 11.20 -0.27
N GLN A 13 -6.69 11.27 -0.56
CA GLN A 13 -5.67 10.66 0.29
C GLN A 13 -5.64 11.27 1.70
N PHE A 14 -5.77 12.59 1.84
CA PHE A 14 -5.82 13.26 3.15
C PHE A 14 -7.11 12.91 3.90
N ILE A 15 -8.25 12.87 3.23
CA ILE A 15 -9.52 12.44 3.83
C ILE A 15 -9.41 10.98 4.30
N ALA A 16 -8.91 10.08 3.45
CA ALA A 16 -8.71 8.67 3.79
C ALA A 16 -7.74 8.50 4.96
N PHE A 17 -6.66 9.28 5.01
CA PHE A 17 -5.74 9.30 6.15
C PHE A 17 -6.43 9.73 7.44
N GLY A 18 -7.21 10.81 7.42
CA GLY A 18 -7.97 11.29 8.59
C GLY A 18 -9.00 10.28 9.06
N CYS A 19 -9.79 9.70 8.16
CA CYS A 19 -10.78 8.66 8.49
C CYS A 19 -10.13 7.40 9.04
N SER A 20 -9.00 6.96 8.45
CA SER A 20 -8.29 5.75 8.91
C SER A 20 -7.64 5.93 10.27
N ASN A 21 -7.27 7.16 10.62
CA ASN A 21 -6.56 7.51 11.86
C ASN A 21 -7.35 8.54 12.69
N ALA A 22 -8.64 8.30 12.92
CA ALA A 22 -9.52 9.25 13.60
C ALA A 22 -9.20 9.48 15.09
N HIS A 23 -8.42 8.60 15.72
CA HIS A 23 -8.15 8.63 17.16
C HIS A 23 -6.81 9.28 17.52
N PHE A 24 -6.47 10.44 16.94
CA PHE A 24 -5.20 11.15 17.19
C PHE A 24 -4.93 11.47 18.66
N LEU A 25 -5.96 11.68 19.48
CA LEU A 25 -5.81 11.98 20.89
C LEU A 25 -5.16 10.83 21.69
N ASN A 26 -5.25 9.61 21.19
CA ASN A 26 -4.64 8.44 21.82
C ASN A 26 -3.11 8.48 21.81
N PHE A 27 -2.48 9.30 20.97
CA PHE A 27 -1.03 9.51 21.00
C PHE A 27 -0.54 10.08 22.34
N LYS A 28 -1.32 10.95 23.01
CA LYS A 28 -0.94 11.49 24.31
C LYS A 28 -0.81 10.40 25.39
N GLY A 29 -1.69 9.39 25.35
CA GLY A 29 -1.72 8.32 26.36
C GLY A 29 -1.05 7.04 25.92
N GLY A 30 -0.52 6.95 24.70
CA GLY A 30 0.04 5.71 24.15
C GLY A 30 -0.95 4.53 24.10
N ARG A 31 -2.26 4.80 24.10
CA ARG A 31 -3.30 3.78 24.13
C ARG A 31 -3.72 3.38 22.73
N ILE A 32 -3.76 2.07 22.47
CA ILE A 32 -4.28 1.55 21.21
C ILE A 32 -5.82 1.52 21.31
N TYR A 33 -6.48 2.04 20.28
CA TYR A 33 -7.94 1.94 20.17
C TYR A 33 -8.37 0.49 19.98
N THR A 34 -9.32 0.01 20.81
CA THR A 34 -9.83 -1.38 20.83
C THR A 34 -11.33 -1.48 20.55
N GLY A 35 -11.94 -0.42 20.06
CA GLY A 35 -13.39 -0.39 19.80
C GLY A 35 -13.83 -1.22 18.58
N LYS A 36 -15.15 -1.28 18.36
CA LYS A 36 -15.79 -2.11 17.31
C LYS A 36 -15.28 -1.85 15.88
N TRP A 37 -14.87 -0.63 15.55
CA TRP A 37 -14.33 -0.28 14.23
C TRP A 37 -13.03 -1.01 13.89
N LYS A 38 -12.28 -1.49 14.91
CA LYS A 38 -11.07 -2.28 14.74
C LYS A 38 -11.32 -3.65 14.11
N GLN A 39 -12.55 -4.11 14.08
CA GLN A 39 -12.95 -5.36 13.41
C GLN A 39 -12.99 -5.22 11.90
N PHE A 40 -13.11 -3.99 11.38
CA PHE A 40 -13.07 -3.72 9.95
C PHE A 40 -11.65 -3.48 9.46
N CYS A 41 -11.32 -4.01 8.29
CA CYS A 41 -10.02 -3.78 7.67
C CYS A 41 -10.03 -2.52 6.81
N ASN A 42 -8.98 -1.72 6.95
CA ASN A 42 -8.70 -0.61 6.03
C ASN A 42 -8.31 -1.18 4.65
N PRO A 43 -8.78 -0.62 3.52
CA PRO A 43 -8.34 -1.07 2.20
C PRO A 43 -6.84 -0.80 1.93
N GLY A 44 -6.26 0.22 2.58
CA GLY A 44 -4.85 0.57 2.49
C GLY A 44 -4.01 0.01 3.64
N LEU A 45 -2.69 0.18 3.54
CA LEU A 45 -1.77 -0.17 4.63
C LEU A 45 -1.86 0.87 5.74
N ASN A 46 -2.29 0.43 6.92
CA ASN A 46 -2.33 1.22 8.16
C ASN A 46 -2.10 0.28 9.34
N CYS A 47 -1.21 0.63 10.26
CA CYS A 47 -0.80 -0.31 11.31
C CYS A 47 -1.91 -0.51 12.34
N TYR A 48 -2.23 -1.77 12.68
CA TYR A 48 -3.16 -2.11 13.76
C TYR A 48 -2.73 -1.51 15.12
N SER A 49 -1.43 -1.54 15.41
CA SER A 49 -0.86 -1.04 16.67
C SER A 49 -0.68 0.48 16.70
N CYS A 50 -1.05 1.22 15.66
CA CYS A 50 -1.05 2.68 15.69
C CYS A 50 -2.10 3.19 16.68
N PRO A 51 -1.74 4.06 17.63
CA PRO A 51 -2.69 4.65 18.58
C PRO A 51 -3.88 5.35 17.90
N ALA A 52 -3.63 6.04 16.78
CA ALA A 52 -4.65 6.76 16.04
C ALA A 52 -5.53 5.87 15.16
N ALA A 53 -5.09 4.65 14.81
CA ALA A 53 -5.77 3.81 13.84
C ALA A 53 -7.13 3.32 14.33
N GLY A 54 -8.19 3.66 13.59
CA GLY A 54 -9.55 3.17 13.82
C GLY A 54 -9.82 1.77 13.27
N PHE A 55 -9.08 1.34 12.25
CA PHE A 55 -9.29 0.10 11.50
C PHE A 55 -8.10 -0.86 11.58
N ALA A 56 -8.32 -2.14 11.26
CA ALA A 56 -7.28 -3.15 11.20
C ALA A 56 -6.50 -3.10 9.88
N CYS A 57 -5.24 -3.59 9.91
CA CYS A 57 -4.44 -3.79 8.71
C CYS A 57 -4.84 -5.09 8.00
N PRO A 58 -5.17 -5.08 6.69
CA PRO A 58 -5.59 -6.28 5.98
C PRO A 58 -4.47 -7.33 5.88
N ILE A 59 -3.21 -6.91 5.82
CA ILE A 59 -2.06 -7.85 5.80
C ILE A 59 -1.85 -8.48 7.19
N GLY A 60 -2.01 -7.71 8.26
CA GLY A 60 -1.97 -8.26 9.63
C GLY A 60 -3.09 -9.26 9.87
N ALA A 61 -4.31 -8.92 9.46
CA ALA A 61 -5.47 -9.79 9.57
C ALA A 61 -5.32 -11.07 8.72
N LEU A 62 -4.78 -10.97 7.50
CA LEU A 62 -4.52 -12.12 6.63
C LEU A 62 -3.51 -13.09 7.26
N GLN A 63 -2.43 -12.57 7.87
CA GLN A 63 -1.45 -13.40 8.57
C GLN A 63 -2.05 -14.07 9.82
N ALA A 64 -2.89 -13.35 10.58
CA ALA A 64 -3.55 -13.91 11.74
C ALA A 64 -4.49 -15.06 11.37
N VAL A 65 -5.24 -14.90 10.27
CA VAL A 65 -6.14 -15.95 9.75
C VAL A 65 -5.35 -17.15 9.24
N ASN A 66 -4.28 -16.94 8.45
CA ASN A 66 -3.45 -18.00 7.93
C ASN A 66 -2.71 -18.78 9.05
N GLY A 67 -2.28 -18.10 10.11
CA GLY A 67 -1.55 -18.68 11.22
C GLY A 67 -2.45 -19.39 12.25
N SER A 68 -3.76 -19.28 12.17
CA SER A 68 -4.67 -19.86 13.14
C SER A 68 -5.13 -21.26 12.72
N ARG A 69 -4.55 -22.30 13.35
CA ARG A 69 -4.97 -23.71 13.10
C ARG A 69 -6.28 -24.09 13.80
N GLN A 70 -6.67 -23.35 14.84
CA GLN A 70 -7.86 -23.67 15.64
C GLN A 70 -9.13 -22.95 15.17
N PHE A 71 -9.00 -21.90 14.36
CA PHE A 71 -10.11 -21.12 13.86
C PHE A 71 -10.38 -21.43 12.40
N SER A 72 -11.64 -21.53 12.00
CA SER A 72 -12.03 -21.63 10.61
C SER A 72 -11.47 -20.45 9.81
N PHE A 73 -11.00 -20.70 8.60
CA PHE A 73 -10.48 -19.63 7.71
C PHE A 73 -11.52 -18.53 7.57
N SER A 74 -11.19 -17.32 8.01
CA SER A 74 -12.08 -16.18 7.87
C SER A 74 -12.06 -15.67 6.45
N PHE A 75 -13.08 -16.00 5.68
CA PHE A 75 -13.28 -15.51 4.31
C PHE A 75 -13.47 -13.98 4.23
N TYR A 76 -13.76 -13.33 5.37
CA TYR A 76 -13.95 -11.88 5.41
C TYR A 76 -12.74 -11.11 4.84
N VAL A 77 -11.52 -11.41 5.33
CA VAL A 77 -10.31 -10.70 4.89
C VAL A 77 -9.99 -11.00 3.43
N ALA A 78 -10.09 -12.27 3.03
CA ALA A 78 -9.89 -12.68 1.65
C ALA A 78 -10.94 -12.05 0.72
N GLY A 79 -12.22 -12.08 1.10
CA GLY A 79 -13.32 -11.48 0.36
C GLY A 79 -13.17 -9.97 0.21
N LEU A 80 -12.75 -9.29 1.27
CA LEU A 80 -12.49 -7.85 1.23
C LEU A 80 -11.34 -7.50 0.28
N LEU A 81 -10.22 -8.22 0.34
CA LEU A 81 -9.09 -8.02 -0.58
C LEU A 81 -9.47 -8.31 -2.03
N LEU A 82 -10.26 -9.37 -2.27
CA LEU A 82 -10.81 -9.71 -3.59
C LEU A 82 -11.75 -8.61 -4.09
N ALA A 83 -12.71 -8.19 -3.29
CA ALA A 83 -13.69 -7.16 -3.66
C ALA A 83 -12.99 -5.84 -4.05
N PHE A 84 -12.12 -5.33 -3.18
CA PHE A 84 -11.36 -4.12 -3.48
C PHE A 84 -10.37 -4.31 -4.63
N GLY A 85 -9.77 -5.49 -4.76
CA GLY A 85 -8.88 -5.85 -5.86
C GLY A 85 -9.59 -5.81 -7.21
N VAL A 86 -10.77 -6.43 -7.31
CA VAL A 86 -11.57 -6.46 -8.54
C VAL A 86 -12.18 -5.10 -8.86
N LEU A 87 -12.66 -4.36 -7.85
CA LEU A 87 -13.26 -3.04 -8.08
C LEU A 87 -12.20 -2.00 -8.47
N LEU A 88 -11.13 -1.86 -7.70
CA LEU A 88 -10.21 -0.73 -7.78
C LEU A 88 -8.78 -1.13 -8.15
N GLY A 89 -8.40 -2.39 -7.94
CA GLY A 89 -7.03 -2.84 -8.14
C GLY A 89 -6.03 -2.03 -7.33
N ARG A 90 -4.91 -1.68 -7.92
CA ARG A 90 -3.84 -0.90 -7.25
C ARG A 90 -4.15 0.61 -7.12
N ALA A 91 -5.30 1.08 -7.59
CA ALA A 91 -5.75 2.44 -7.32
C ALA A 91 -5.88 2.72 -5.83
N ILE A 92 -6.24 1.72 -5.01
CA ILE A 92 -6.27 1.81 -3.54
C ILE A 92 -4.94 2.34 -3.00
N CYS A 93 -3.82 1.81 -3.48
CA CYS A 93 -2.49 2.29 -3.09
C CYS A 93 -2.25 3.74 -3.50
N GLY A 94 -2.85 4.16 -4.63
CA GLY A 94 -2.73 5.51 -5.16
C GLY A 94 -3.59 6.56 -4.45
N TRP A 95 -4.79 6.18 -4.01
CA TRP A 95 -5.83 7.11 -3.59
C TRP A 95 -6.21 7.01 -2.11
N LEU A 96 -6.12 5.83 -1.50
CA LEU A 96 -6.64 5.58 -0.15
C LEU A 96 -5.57 5.21 0.87
N CYS A 97 -4.38 4.78 0.44
CA CYS A 97 -3.37 4.25 1.36
C CYS A 97 -2.64 5.38 2.14
N PRO A 98 -2.75 5.42 3.49
CA PRO A 98 -2.06 6.40 4.32
C PRO A 98 -0.54 6.35 4.17
N PHE A 99 0.04 5.15 4.21
CA PHE A 99 1.48 4.95 4.07
C PHE A 99 1.97 5.32 2.66
N GLY A 100 1.11 5.20 1.63
CA GLY A 100 1.39 5.69 0.29
C GLY A 100 1.49 7.22 0.22
N LEU A 101 0.64 7.93 0.95
CA LEU A 101 0.70 9.39 1.08
C LEU A 101 2.02 9.84 1.73
N LEU A 102 2.41 9.19 2.83
CA LEU A 102 3.67 9.47 3.53
C LEU A 102 4.88 9.36 2.59
N GLN A 103 4.97 8.26 1.82
CA GLN A 103 6.08 8.07 0.88
C GLN A 103 6.14 9.16 -0.21
N GLU A 104 4.98 9.62 -0.68
CA GLU A 104 4.93 10.73 -1.65
C GLU A 104 5.36 12.06 -1.04
N LEU A 105 5.06 12.30 0.23
CA LEU A 105 5.50 13.51 0.93
C LEU A 105 7.02 13.49 1.12
N ILE A 106 7.59 12.38 1.55
CA ILE A 106 9.04 12.21 1.70
C ILE A 106 9.76 12.37 0.35
N HIS A 107 9.17 11.83 -0.74
CA HIS A 107 9.76 11.96 -2.06
C HIS A 107 9.81 13.40 -2.58
N LYS A 108 9.06 14.35 -2.01
CA LYS A 108 9.17 15.78 -2.36
C LYS A 108 10.47 16.44 -1.89
N ILE A 109 11.21 15.82 -0.97
CA ILE A 109 12.51 16.33 -0.51
C ILE A 109 13.44 16.44 -1.73
N PRO A 110 14.06 17.60 -1.99
CA PRO A 110 14.96 17.78 -3.11
C PRO A 110 16.16 16.84 -3.01
N SER A 111 16.31 15.96 -3.97
CA SER A 111 17.35 14.93 -4.02
C SER A 111 17.50 14.39 -5.44
N PRO A 112 18.63 13.79 -5.81
CA PRO A 112 18.80 13.16 -7.13
C PRO A 112 17.84 11.96 -7.26
N LYS A 113 16.74 12.14 -7.98
CA LYS A 113 15.75 11.09 -8.20
C LYS A 113 16.31 10.01 -9.12
N ARG A 114 16.13 8.75 -8.72
CA ARG A 114 16.67 7.60 -9.44
C ARG A 114 15.54 6.65 -9.87
N LYS A 115 15.75 5.95 -10.98
CA LYS A 115 14.86 4.89 -11.46
C LYS A 115 15.19 3.58 -10.74
N LEU A 116 14.14 2.82 -10.40
CA LEU A 116 14.30 1.53 -9.73
C LEU A 116 14.58 0.42 -10.75
N LYS A 117 15.60 -0.40 -10.51
CA LYS A 117 15.89 -1.57 -11.37
C LYS A 117 14.72 -2.56 -11.31
N LYS A 118 14.32 -3.12 -12.45
CA LYS A 118 13.15 -4.02 -12.59
C LYS A 118 13.20 -5.23 -11.66
N GLY A 119 14.38 -5.78 -11.37
CA GLY A 119 14.54 -6.92 -10.45
C GLY A 119 14.00 -6.66 -9.03
N PHE A 120 14.12 -5.44 -8.51
CA PHE A 120 13.61 -5.10 -7.17
C PHE A 120 12.08 -5.14 -7.09
N LEU A 121 11.38 -5.04 -8.22
CA LEU A 121 9.92 -5.08 -8.26
C LEU A 121 9.35 -6.47 -7.92
N TYR A 122 10.15 -7.52 -8.04
CA TYR A 122 9.74 -8.89 -7.73
C TYR A 122 9.86 -9.23 -6.26
N ILE A 123 10.66 -8.50 -5.47
CA ILE A 123 10.89 -8.78 -4.04
C ILE A 123 9.57 -8.77 -3.26
N LYS A 124 8.63 -7.88 -3.57
CA LYS A 124 7.32 -7.81 -2.92
C LYS A 124 6.50 -9.11 -3.06
N TYR A 125 6.66 -9.86 -4.16
CA TYR A 125 5.99 -11.16 -4.36
C TYR A 125 6.64 -12.24 -3.51
N VAL A 126 7.98 -12.20 -3.39
CA VAL A 126 8.71 -13.09 -2.46
C VAL A 126 8.29 -12.79 -1.02
N VAL A 127 8.21 -11.52 -0.64
CA VAL A 127 7.73 -11.10 0.69
C VAL A 127 6.29 -11.57 0.92
N LEU A 128 5.40 -11.44 -0.06
CA LEU A 128 4.03 -11.92 0.04
C LEU A 128 3.99 -13.44 0.28
N VAL A 129 4.67 -14.21 -0.56
CA VAL A 129 4.61 -15.67 -0.48
C VAL A 129 5.29 -16.19 0.80
N VAL A 130 6.51 -15.74 1.09
CA VAL A 130 7.29 -16.27 2.20
C VAL A 130 6.79 -15.73 3.54
N PHE A 131 6.68 -14.40 3.71
CA PHE A 131 6.43 -13.79 5.01
C PHE A 131 4.94 -13.64 5.36
N VAL A 132 4.04 -13.64 4.37
CA VAL A 132 2.60 -13.49 4.63
C VAL A 132 1.86 -14.80 4.51
N LEU A 133 2.24 -15.69 3.58
CA LEU A 133 1.53 -16.94 3.36
C LEU A 133 2.21 -18.15 4.05
N ILE A 134 3.52 -18.36 3.84
CA ILE A 134 4.21 -19.58 4.31
C ILE A 134 4.58 -19.49 5.78
N LEU A 135 5.34 -18.48 6.21
CA LEU A 135 5.87 -18.40 7.57
C LEU A 135 4.81 -18.40 8.67
N PRO A 136 3.65 -17.69 8.55
CA PRO A 136 2.61 -17.75 9.58
C PRO A 136 2.03 -19.14 9.77
N VAL A 137 2.04 -19.97 8.72
CA VAL A 137 1.56 -21.36 8.79
C VAL A 137 2.64 -22.31 9.31
N ALA A 138 3.89 -22.11 8.90
CA ALA A 138 5.02 -22.98 9.23
C ALA A 138 5.54 -22.78 10.65
N VAL A 139 5.53 -21.54 11.14
CA VAL A 139 6.08 -21.17 12.46
C VAL A 139 4.92 -20.82 13.39
N THR A 140 4.44 -21.80 14.12
CA THR A 140 3.38 -21.63 15.14
C THR A 140 3.98 -21.69 16.54
N ASP A 141 3.38 -20.92 17.46
CA ASP A 141 3.69 -21.02 18.89
C ASP A 141 3.09 -22.31 19.49
N TYR A 142 3.49 -22.59 20.75
CA TYR A 142 2.98 -23.73 21.53
C TYR A 142 1.44 -23.72 21.69
N MET A 143 0.79 -22.57 21.53
CA MET A 143 -0.69 -22.44 21.51
C MET A 143 -1.29 -22.68 20.09
N GLY A 144 -0.49 -23.06 19.10
CA GLY A 144 -0.97 -23.28 17.74
C GLY A 144 -1.29 -22.00 16.95
N MET A 145 -0.85 -20.84 17.45
CA MET A 145 -1.02 -19.57 16.74
C MET A 145 0.23 -19.21 15.95
N GLY A 146 0.06 -18.92 14.67
CA GLY A 146 1.15 -18.52 13.79
C GLY A 146 1.60 -17.08 14.03
N LYS A 147 2.91 -16.88 13.95
CA LYS A 147 3.50 -15.54 14.12
C LYS A 147 3.30 -14.69 12.86
N PRO A 148 2.86 -13.43 12.99
CA PRO A 148 2.70 -12.52 11.85
C PRO A 148 4.08 -12.04 11.36
N ALA A 149 4.80 -12.90 10.62
CA ALA A 149 6.21 -12.72 10.27
C ALA A 149 6.49 -11.40 9.53
N PHE A 150 5.65 -11.00 8.58
CA PHE A 150 5.84 -9.72 7.89
C PHE A 150 5.74 -8.53 8.85
N CYS A 151 4.73 -8.51 9.73
CA CYS A 151 4.55 -7.43 10.70
C CYS A 151 5.67 -7.42 11.74
N GLN A 152 6.13 -8.60 12.14
CA GLN A 152 7.15 -8.75 13.16
C GLN A 152 8.55 -8.37 12.67
N TYR A 153 8.92 -8.72 11.43
CA TYR A 153 10.30 -8.59 10.96
C TYR A 153 10.50 -7.46 9.94
N ILE A 154 9.55 -7.21 9.04
CA ILE A 154 9.79 -6.36 7.86
C ILE A 154 9.00 -5.05 7.89
N CYS A 155 7.77 -5.01 8.42
CA CYS A 155 6.84 -3.91 8.22
C CYS A 155 7.34 -2.56 8.78
N PRO A 156 7.72 -1.57 7.95
CA PRO A 156 8.16 -0.26 8.42
C PRO A 156 6.99 0.58 8.95
N ALA A 157 5.76 0.38 8.43
CA ALA A 157 4.58 1.07 8.93
C ALA A 157 4.32 0.70 10.40
N GLY A 158 4.47 -0.59 10.77
CA GLY A 158 4.34 -1.03 12.16
C GLY A 158 5.36 -0.41 13.09
N THR A 159 6.58 -0.22 12.63
CA THR A 159 7.64 0.42 13.43
C THR A 159 7.39 1.92 13.57
N LEU A 160 7.02 2.60 12.48
CA LEU A 160 6.80 4.04 12.46
C LEU A 160 5.53 4.44 13.21
N GLU A 161 4.38 3.83 12.85
CA GLU A 161 3.06 4.24 13.33
C GLU A 161 2.72 3.67 14.72
N GLY A 162 3.23 2.50 15.05
CA GLY A 162 3.01 1.83 16.34
C GLY A 162 4.24 1.89 17.23
N GLY A 163 5.36 1.29 16.80
CA GLY A 163 6.53 1.07 17.63
C GLY A 163 7.12 2.35 18.23
N LEU A 164 7.40 3.36 17.41
CA LEU A 164 8.02 4.60 17.89
C LEU A 164 7.14 5.36 18.89
N PHE A 165 5.83 5.48 18.61
CA PHE A 165 4.91 6.20 19.48
C PHE A 165 4.66 5.47 20.80
N LEU A 166 4.53 4.14 20.77
CA LEU A 166 4.35 3.36 22.00
C LEU A 166 5.61 3.36 22.87
N LEU A 167 6.80 3.31 22.28
CA LEU A 167 8.05 3.44 23.00
C LEU A 167 8.26 4.85 23.58
N ALA A 168 7.80 5.90 22.89
CA ALA A 168 7.84 7.25 23.42
C ALA A 168 6.91 7.41 24.63
N ALA A 169 5.74 6.77 24.61
CA ALA A 169 4.73 6.87 25.66
C ALA A 169 5.00 6.00 26.88
N HIS A 170 5.66 4.83 26.73
CA HIS A 170 5.84 3.84 27.80
C HIS A 170 7.29 3.54 28.09
N GLU A 171 7.75 3.87 29.28
CA GLU A 171 9.12 3.61 29.73
C GLU A 171 9.43 2.10 29.86
N SER A 172 8.46 1.31 30.30
CA SER A 172 8.59 -0.14 30.40
C SER A 172 8.93 -0.82 29.07
N LEU A 173 8.35 -0.33 27.96
CA LEU A 173 8.63 -0.84 26.62
C LEU A 173 10.06 -0.47 26.16
N ARG A 174 10.57 0.69 26.58
CA ARG A 174 11.95 1.10 26.25
C ARG A 174 12.98 0.17 26.87
N LYS A 175 12.74 -0.33 28.09
CA LYS A 175 13.63 -1.30 28.79
C LYS A 175 13.62 -2.69 28.12
N ALA A 176 12.56 -3.01 27.38
CA ALA A 176 12.40 -4.29 26.67
C ALA A 176 12.95 -4.26 25.22
N ILE A 177 13.62 -3.19 24.80
CA ILE A 177 14.18 -3.08 23.44
C ILE A 177 15.31 -4.12 23.27
N GLY A 178 15.16 -4.98 22.24
CA GLY A 178 16.12 -6.00 21.86
C GLY A 178 16.57 -5.87 20.40
N ALA A 179 17.39 -6.82 19.95
CA ALA A 179 17.96 -6.85 18.60
C ALA A 179 16.88 -6.80 17.47
N LEU A 180 15.70 -7.38 17.71
CA LEU A 180 14.60 -7.34 16.76
C LEU A 180 14.13 -5.91 16.47
N PHE A 181 14.05 -5.06 17.49
CA PHE A 181 13.67 -3.66 17.31
C PHE A 181 14.74 -2.90 16.51
N SER A 182 16.01 -3.14 16.77
CA SER A 182 17.12 -2.53 16.02
C SER A 182 17.07 -2.92 14.54
N LEU A 183 16.81 -4.18 14.23
CA LEU A 183 16.57 -4.63 12.83
C LEU A 183 15.42 -3.89 12.18
N LYS A 184 14.28 -3.77 12.86
CA LYS A 184 13.10 -3.05 12.36
C LYS A 184 13.37 -1.57 12.14
N MET A 185 14.15 -0.94 13.03
CA MET A 185 14.59 0.44 12.87
C MET A 185 15.49 0.61 11.64
N ALA A 186 16.44 -0.30 11.43
CA ALA A 186 17.28 -0.28 10.24
C ALA A 186 16.44 -0.39 8.95
N ILE A 187 15.44 -1.30 8.90
CA ILE A 187 14.54 -1.44 7.77
C ILE A 187 13.70 -0.16 7.57
N LEU A 188 13.20 0.45 8.64
CA LEU A 188 12.47 1.71 8.57
C LEU A 188 13.34 2.81 7.97
N VAL A 189 14.54 3.02 8.50
CA VAL A 189 15.48 4.06 8.02
C VAL A 189 15.85 3.82 6.56
N LEU A 190 16.19 2.59 6.17
CA LEU A 190 16.46 2.25 4.77
C LEU A 190 15.26 2.51 3.87
N THR A 191 14.04 2.22 4.33
CA THR A 191 12.81 2.50 3.60
C THR A 191 12.59 4.00 3.42
N LEU A 192 12.79 4.80 4.47
CA LEU A 192 12.63 6.27 4.40
C LEU A 192 13.68 6.89 3.46
N ILE A 193 14.94 6.48 3.58
CA ILE A 193 16.02 6.90 2.66
C ILE A 193 15.67 6.47 1.21
N GLY A 194 15.22 5.23 1.02
CA GLY A 194 14.76 4.75 -0.28
C GLY A 194 13.63 5.61 -0.87
N CYS A 195 12.68 6.07 -0.04
CA CYS A 195 11.59 6.95 -0.48
C CYS A 195 12.05 8.35 -0.90
N VAL A 196 13.17 8.84 -0.37
CA VAL A 196 13.77 10.11 -0.81
C VAL A 196 14.25 10.01 -2.26
N PHE A 197 14.94 8.92 -2.61
CA PHE A 197 15.53 8.73 -3.95
C PHE A 197 14.58 8.11 -4.98
N PHE A 198 13.73 7.15 -4.54
CA PHE A 198 12.84 6.39 -5.44
C PHE A 198 11.38 6.67 -5.11
N TYR A 199 10.58 6.96 -6.13
CA TYR A 199 9.16 7.19 -5.95
C TYR A 199 8.46 5.93 -5.42
N ARG A 200 7.80 6.05 -4.25
CA ARG A 200 7.06 4.97 -3.57
C ARG A 200 7.88 3.68 -3.40
N PHE A 201 9.11 3.81 -2.93
CA PHE A 201 10.07 2.72 -2.78
C PHE A 201 9.47 1.49 -2.11
N PHE A 202 8.92 1.61 -0.90
CA PHE A 202 8.35 0.48 -0.17
C PHE A 202 7.19 -0.18 -0.93
N CYS A 203 6.26 0.59 -1.51
CA CYS A 203 5.12 0.06 -2.25
C CYS A 203 5.54 -0.73 -3.51
N ARG A 204 6.72 -0.43 -4.07
CA ARG A 204 7.26 -1.10 -5.25
C ARG A 204 8.09 -2.33 -4.91
N THR A 205 8.77 -2.34 -3.75
CA THR A 205 9.77 -3.37 -3.42
C THR A 205 9.31 -4.36 -2.35
N LEU A 206 8.72 -3.91 -1.24
CA LEU A 206 8.50 -4.72 -0.05
C LEU A 206 7.03 -4.93 0.31
N CYS A 207 6.11 -4.09 -0.20
CA CYS A 207 4.72 -4.11 0.24
C CYS A 207 3.92 -5.29 -0.32
N PRO A 208 3.48 -6.27 0.51
CA PRO A 208 2.69 -7.41 0.06
C PRO A 208 1.29 -7.00 -0.41
N LEU A 209 0.70 -5.96 0.18
CA LEU A 209 -0.58 -5.41 -0.28
C LEU A 209 -0.47 -4.82 -1.69
N GLY A 210 0.68 -4.16 -1.99
CA GLY A 210 0.99 -3.68 -3.33
C GLY A 210 1.20 -4.81 -4.35
N ALA A 211 1.66 -5.99 -3.90
CA ALA A 211 1.75 -7.19 -4.73
C ALA A 211 0.34 -7.74 -5.03
N ILE A 212 -0.50 -7.93 -4.00
CA ILE A 212 -1.87 -8.43 -4.15
C ILE A 212 -2.66 -7.54 -5.13
N TYR A 213 -2.82 -6.25 -4.83
CA TYR A 213 -3.58 -5.35 -5.70
C TYR A 213 -2.97 -5.16 -7.08
N GLY A 214 -1.64 -5.32 -7.21
CA GLY A 214 -0.97 -5.30 -8.51
C GLY A 214 -1.42 -6.43 -9.43
N LEU A 215 -1.63 -7.62 -8.91
CA LEU A 215 -2.14 -8.76 -9.68
C LEU A 215 -3.56 -8.50 -10.22
N PHE A 216 -4.39 -7.79 -9.43
CA PHE A 216 -5.75 -7.45 -9.83
C PHE A 216 -5.83 -6.33 -10.89
N ASN A 217 -4.76 -5.59 -11.17
CA ASN A 217 -4.79 -4.52 -12.17
C ASN A 217 -5.26 -4.99 -13.56
N LYS A 218 -5.01 -6.25 -13.91
CA LYS A 218 -5.43 -6.82 -15.20
C LYS A 218 -6.94 -7.05 -15.32
N ILE A 219 -7.62 -7.28 -14.20
CA ILE A 219 -9.04 -7.67 -14.16
C ILE A 219 -9.93 -6.62 -13.49
N SER A 220 -9.35 -5.59 -12.87
CA SER A 220 -10.12 -4.60 -12.11
C SER A 220 -10.96 -3.70 -13.00
N ILE A 221 -12.14 -3.33 -12.50
CA ILE A 221 -13.15 -2.53 -13.20
C ILE A 221 -12.70 -1.07 -13.35
N PHE A 222 -12.15 -0.47 -12.28
CA PHE A 222 -11.54 0.86 -12.37
C PHE A 222 -10.20 0.75 -13.06
N ARG A 223 -10.06 1.26 -14.29
CA ARG A 223 -8.86 1.09 -15.11
C ARG A 223 -8.42 2.37 -15.80
N LEU A 224 -7.21 2.32 -16.31
CA LEU A 224 -6.65 3.31 -17.22
C LEU A 224 -6.95 2.82 -18.65
N GLU A 225 -7.55 3.69 -19.46
CA GLU A 225 -7.83 3.42 -20.88
C GLU A 225 -7.08 4.41 -21.74
N VAL A 226 -6.58 3.93 -22.87
CA VAL A 226 -5.87 4.74 -23.87
C VAL A 226 -6.57 4.61 -25.20
N ASP A 227 -7.08 5.74 -25.71
CA ASP A 227 -7.64 5.84 -27.05
C ASP A 227 -6.47 6.01 -28.06
N HIS A 228 -6.18 4.95 -28.79
CA HIS A 228 -5.09 4.94 -29.75
C HIS A 228 -5.33 5.84 -30.95
N HIS A 229 -6.61 6.13 -31.30
CA HIS A 229 -6.94 7.05 -32.41
C HIS A 229 -6.66 8.51 -32.06
N LYS A 230 -6.77 8.88 -30.79
CA LYS A 230 -6.45 10.22 -30.28
C LYS A 230 -4.98 10.37 -29.87
N CYS A 231 -4.26 9.25 -29.73
CA CYS A 231 -2.89 9.26 -29.24
C CYS A 231 -1.91 9.69 -30.34
N VAL A 232 -1.26 10.85 -30.12
CA VAL A 232 -0.25 11.40 -31.05
C VAL A 232 1.17 10.90 -30.77
N GLY A 233 1.37 9.94 -29.86
CA GLY A 233 2.69 9.34 -29.57
C GLY A 233 3.71 10.26 -28.91
N CYS A 234 3.31 11.38 -28.29
CA CYS A 234 4.23 12.41 -27.77
C CYS A 234 5.07 11.98 -26.55
N GLY A 235 4.77 10.84 -25.88
CA GLY A 235 5.55 10.29 -24.77
C GLY A 235 5.40 10.99 -23.41
N LYS A 236 4.73 12.14 -23.29
CA LYS A 236 4.57 12.91 -22.03
C LYS A 236 3.98 12.10 -20.88
N CYS A 237 3.04 11.20 -21.18
CA CYS A 237 2.42 10.31 -20.19
C CYS A 237 3.41 9.34 -19.53
N LYS A 238 4.43 8.88 -20.28
CA LYS A 238 5.51 8.03 -19.79
C LYS A 238 6.50 8.83 -18.93
N GLU A 239 6.85 10.05 -19.34
CA GLU A 239 7.80 10.92 -18.63
C GLU A 239 7.27 11.33 -17.24
N VAL A 240 5.99 11.68 -17.14
CA VAL A 240 5.38 12.10 -15.86
C VAL A 240 5.13 10.94 -14.91
N CYS A 241 5.25 9.68 -15.38
CA CYS A 241 4.92 8.50 -14.58
C CYS A 241 5.97 8.22 -13.52
N GLY A 242 5.73 8.62 -12.26
CA GLY A 242 6.61 8.31 -11.14
C GLY A 242 6.78 6.81 -10.86
N MET A 243 5.83 5.96 -11.32
CA MET A 243 5.91 4.50 -11.22
C MET A 243 6.70 3.85 -12.35
N GLU A 244 7.21 4.65 -13.30
CA GLU A 244 8.03 4.19 -14.46
C GLU A 244 7.28 3.19 -15.37
N VAL A 245 5.96 3.33 -15.46
CA VAL A 245 5.11 2.57 -16.37
C VAL A 245 4.92 3.34 -17.66
N ASP A 246 4.87 2.65 -18.78
CA ASP A 246 4.44 3.21 -20.07
C ASP A 246 2.92 2.98 -20.21
N PRO A 247 2.08 4.03 -20.06
CA PRO A 247 0.63 3.86 -20.06
C PRO A 247 0.07 3.40 -21.42
N VAL A 248 0.76 3.75 -22.51
CA VAL A 248 0.32 3.39 -23.86
C VAL A 248 0.61 1.92 -24.17
N LYS A 249 1.79 1.43 -23.78
CA LYS A 249 2.18 0.03 -24.04
C LYS A 249 1.60 -0.95 -23.02
N THR A 250 1.51 -0.55 -21.75
CA THR A 250 1.10 -1.43 -20.65
C THR A 250 0.13 -0.73 -19.69
N PRO A 251 -1.09 -0.39 -20.12
CA PRO A 251 -2.07 0.32 -19.29
C PRO A 251 -2.46 -0.48 -18.04
N ASP A 252 -2.51 -1.81 -18.14
CA ASP A 252 -2.86 -2.74 -17.04
C ASP A 252 -1.64 -3.22 -16.23
N SER A 253 -0.51 -2.51 -16.31
CA SER A 253 0.70 -2.88 -15.57
C SER A 253 0.41 -3.06 -14.08
N ALA A 254 0.96 -4.14 -13.50
CA ALA A 254 0.90 -4.39 -12.06
C ALA A 254 1.53 -3.27 -11.21
N GLU A 255 2.37 -2.41 -11.80
CA GLU A 255 2.97 -1.26 -11.11
C GLU A 255 2.11 0.00 -11.19
N CYS A 256 1.12 0.07 -12.09
CA CYS A 256 0.28 1.26 -12.24
C CYS A 256 -0.65 1.45 -11.03
N ILE A 257 -0.49 2.57 -10.31
CA ILE A 257 -1.34 2.96 -9.17
C ILE A 257 -2.55 3.81 -9.58
N ARG A 258 -2.78 3.96 -10.88
CA ARG A 258 -3.91 4.70 -11.45
C ARG A 258 -4.07 6.12 -10.87
N CYS A 259 -2.96 6.82 -10.71
CA CYS A 259 -2.90 8.14 -10.09
C CYS A 259 -3.47 9.27 -10.95
N GLY A 260 -3.64 9.07 -12.26
CA GLY A 260 -4.18 10.05 -13.19
C GLY A 260 -3.19 11.07 -13.72
N ALA A 261 -1.93 11.08 -13.29
CA ALA A 261 -0.95 12.05 -13.77
C ALA A 261 -0.74 12.02 -15.29
N CYS A 262 -0.81 10.83 -15.89
CA CYS A 262 -0.73 10.65 -17.34
C CYS A 262 -1.93 11.23 -18.09
N ALA A 263 -3.12 11.20 -17.48
CA ALA A 263 -4.32 11.82 -18.04
C ALA A 263 -4.28 13.35 -17.95
N ASP A 264 -3.75 13.88 -16.83
CA ASP A 264 -3.62 15.33 -16.63
C ASP A 264 -2.68 16.02 -17.66
N VAL A 265 -1.65 15.31 -18.15
CA VAL A 265 -0.67 15.87 -19.10
C VAL A 265 -0.96 15.54 -20.56
N CYS A 266 -1.99 14.75 -20.84
CA CYS A 266 -2.30 14.32 -22.19
C CYS A 266 -2.94 15.46 -23.00
N PRO A 267 -2.28 16.01 -24.06
CA PRO A 267 -2.79 17.15 -24.80
C PRO A 267 -4.06 16.83 -25.60
N THR A 268 -4.22 15.59 -26.02
CA THR A 268 -5.35 15.13 -26.83
C THR A 268 -6.43 14.41 -26.01
N ASN A 269 -6.30 14.35 -24.66
CA ASN A 269 -7.19 13.59 -23.78
C ASN A 269 -7.35 12.11 -24.21
N ALA A 270 -6.30 11.53 -24.81
CA ALA A 270 -6.29 10.13 -25.23
C ALA A 270 -6.21 9.16 -24.04
N VAL A 271 -5.78 9.64 -22.85
CA VAL A 271 -5.64 8.83 -21.65
C VAL A 271 -6.74 9.18 -20.67
N CYS A 272 -7.57 8.20 -20.32
CA CYS A 272 -8.70 8.35 -19.40
C CYS A 272 -8.60 7.37 -18.23
N LEU A 273 -9.14 7.77 -17.08
CA LEU A 273 -9.33 6.93 -15.90
C LEU A 273 -10.81 6.82 -15.61
N GLY A 274 -11.30 5.60 -15.44
CA GLY A 274 -12.72 5.38 -15.17
C GLY A 274 -13.08 3.94 -14.86
N PHE A 275 -14.36 3.75 -14.53
CA PHE A 275 -14.96 2.43 -14.42
C PHE A 275 -15.37 1.98 -15.82
N SER A 276 -14.77 0.91 -16.32
CA SER A 276 -15.11 0.33 -17.61
C SER A 276 -15.52 -1.11 -17.43
N THR A 277 -16.68 -1.43 -17.97
CA THR A 277 -17.21 -2.80 -18.08
C THR A 277 -16.93 -3.42 -19.44
N LYS A 278 -16.31 -2.66 -20.38
CA LYS A 278 -16.02 -3.17 -21.72
C LYS A 278 -14.96 -4.27 -21.65
N SER A 279 -15.35 -5.44 -22.07
CA SER A 279 -14.46 -6.56 -22.40
C SER A 279 -13.41 -6.10 -23.41
N LYS A 280 -12.20 -6.69 -23.35
CA LYS A 280 -11.07 -6.36 -24.24
C LYS A 280 -11.35 -6.57 -25.74
N GLU A 281 -12.51 -7.12 -26.09
CA GLU A 281 -12.85 -7.52 -27.46
C GLU A 281 -13.28 -6.37 -28.39
N ASN A 282 -13.51 -5.16 -27.89
CA ASN A 282 -14.03 -4.04 -28.69
C ASN A 282 -13.12 -2.80 -28.68
N LEU A 283 -11.81 -2.97 -28.65
CA LEU A 283 -10.85 -1.91 -29.01
C LEU A 283 -10.36 -2.20 -30.43
N PRO A 284 -10.78 -1.41 -31.42
CA PRO A 284 -10.25 -1.53 -32.78
C PRO A 284 -8.76 -1.23 -32.85
#